data_77a92a9fa2666110551056db565ec664
#
_entry.id   77a92a9fa2666110551056db565ec664
#
_cell.length_a   1.000
_cell.length_b   1.000
_cell.length_c   1.000
_cell.angle_alpha   90.00
_cell.angle_beta   90.00
_cell.angle_gamma   90.00
#
_symmetry.space_group_name_H-M   'P 1'
#
loop_
_entity.id
_entity.type
_entity.pdbx_description
1 polymer ?
#
loop_
_entity_poly.entity_id
_entity_poly.type
_entity_poly.pdbx_seq_one_letter_code
_entity_poly.pdbx_strand_id
1 'polypeptide(L)'
;MSKIKGITYEAPAREPFKMPTLEEMMAMMGAPGGPGGPGGPSGPGGPGGPGGPGGPGGPGGPGGPGGPGGPGGPGGPPGGMNTPKTPVALIENGGVTMGQFDKAPTVVGPIGETEAKAVYIESDDPEAGGITVSGEGQKYTVEDSTIFLHSNSNGLGGKGSGLFAGDHSEMTIKNCKVLTVGKSRCCTATEQYSKMYVYNSYIHGHGAPFGAAAANIGDAGSPPAALEIQGNCRAHCTQSNSETYFYDSTIIGDGWAALSTDGSEGYVKLEANNCKVQTILSGYGAYADGMCHDFFNSCDFDVADQVGIMAGECDMTFNDCTAVCGSYFAHIHCVMGMPAEVGTLDIKDCVINSGKDAISVRSQNALINIESSDIIADNGVLVHSIVNTDPNATKTGGKRVYGIRVNITDSELEGAILHEDPDREMVVTLNDAALVGAIKGAYIALNGESTWTATNQSSVTIIGEVDMEQIDAPAGVTIEAVCGQKGTYTLASGGTLVLKEA
;
A
#
# COMPACT_ATOMS: atom_id res chain seq x y z
N MET A 1 17.16 7.79 -43.47
CA MET A 1 16.42 7.22 -42.32
C MET A 1 14.96 7.54 -42.55
N SER A 2 14.10 6.54 -42.56
CA SER A 2 12.65 6.75 -42.73
C SER A 2 12.07 7.04 -41.34
N LYS A 3 11.40 8.17 -41.22
CA LYS A 3 10.73 8.59 -39.99
C LYS A 3 9.26 8.15 -40.00
N ILE A 4 8.79 7.73 -38.82
CA ILE A 4 7.40 7.47 -38.58
C ILE A 4 6.80 8.72 -37.95
N LYS A 5 5.78 9.28 -38.62
CA LYS A 5 5.04 10.40 -38.08
C LYS A 5 3.96 9.87 -37.12
N GLY A 6 4.20 9.98 -35.83
CA GLY A 6 3.21 9.66 -34.80
C GLY A 6 2.07 10.67 -34.74
N ILE A 7 1.11 10.43 -33.87
CA ILE A 7 0.02 11.37 -33.58
C ILE A 7 0.49 12.49 -32.63
N THR A 8 -0.24 13.60 -32.62
CA THR A 8 -0.14 14.59 -31.55
C THR A 8 -0.98 14.10 -30.38
N TYR A 9 -0.37 14.02 -29.20
CA TYR A 9 -1.04 13.59 -27.99
C TYR A 9 -0.99 14.70 -26.93
N GLU A 10 -2.14 15.09 -26.43
CA GLU A 10 -2.25 16.04 -25.33
C GLU A 10 -2.64 15.27 -24.07
N ALA A 11 -1.68 15.16 -23.15
CA ALA A 11 -1.88 14.45 -21.88
C ALA A 11 -2.92 15.20 -21.02
N PRO A 12 -3.84 14.51 -20.33
CA PRO A 12 -4.63 15.12 -19.27
C PRO A 12 -3.72 15.70 -18.18
N ALA A 13 -4.04 16.90 -17.71
CA ALA A 13 -3.33 17.49 -16.59
C ALA A 13 -3.61 16.70 -15.29
N ARG A 14 -2.61 16.63 -14.41
CA ARG A 14 -2.83 16.18 -13.03
C ARG A 14 -3.67 17.25 -12.32
N GLU A 15 -4.83 16.87 -11.82
CA GLU A 15 -5.62 17.76 -10.97
C GLU A 15 -5.02 17.74 -9.55
N PRO A 16 -4.92 18.90 -8.87
CA PRO A 16 -4.50 18.92 -7.48
C PRO A 16 -5.48 18.11 -6.62
N PHE A 17 -4.93 17.31 -5.71
CA PHE A 17 -5.73 16.62 -4.72
C PHE A 17 -6.56 17.63 -3.91
N LYS A 18 -7.83 17.33 -3.76
CA LYS A 18 -8.71 18.06 -2.85
C LYS A 18 -9.27 17.07 -1.86
N MET A 19 -8.93 17.21 -0.60
CA MET A 19 -9.59 16.44 0.45
C MET A 19 -11.09 16.58 0.27
N PRO A 20 -11.83 15.48 0.13
CA PRO A 20 -13.28 15.52 0.11
C PRO A 20 -13.79 16.19 1.39
N THR A 21 -14.79 17.01 1.26
CA THR A 21 -15.48 17.55 2.45
C THR A 21 -16.14 16.40 3.23
N LEU A 22 -16.40 16.60 4.51
CA LEU A 22 -17.13 15.62 5.32
C LEU A 22 -18.46 15.20 4.68
N GLU A 23 -19.15 16.13 4.04
CA GLU A 23 -20.42 15.88 3.33
C GLU A 23 -20.21 14.98 2.10
N GLU A 24 -19.14 15.22 1.33
CA GLU A 24 -18.76 14.36 0.19
C GLU A 24 -18.33 12.97 0.66
N MET A 25 -17.54 12.87 1.72
CA MET A 25 -17.18 11.58 2.32
C MET A 25 -18.41 10.81 2.83
N MET A 26 -19.35 11.49 3.48
CA MET A 26 -20.60 10.86 3.92
C MET A 26 -21.49 10.44 2.73
N ALA A 27 -21.50 11.21 1.65
CA ALA A 27 -22.20 10.85 0.41
C ALA A 27 -21.55 9.64 -0.29
N MET A 28 -20.23 9.52 -0.26
CA MET A 28 -19.47 8.38 -0.80
C MET A 28 -19.69 7.10 0.02
N MET A 29 -19.81 7.21 1.33
CA MET A 29 -20.05 6.06 2.23
C MET A 29 -21.48 5.53 2.16
N GLY A 30 -22.33 6.08 1.30
CA GLY A 30 -23.74 5.71 1.18
C GLY A 30 -24.49 6.12 2.46
N ALA A 31 -25.31 7.17 2.40
CA ALA A 31 -26.10 7.60 3.55
C ALA A 31 -26.83 6.41 4.17
N PRO A 32 -26.83 6.22 5.48
CA PRO A 32 -27.75 5.31 6.15
C PRO A 32 -29.16 5.89 5.95
N GLY A 33 -29.88 5.38 4.96
CA GLY A 33 -31.20 5.83 4.57
C GLY A 33 -31.25 6.42 3.17
N GLY A 34 -30.97 5.62 2.14
CA GLY A 34 -31.39 5.96 0.79
C GLY A 34 -32.89 6.23 0.78
N PRO A 35 -33.39 7.24 -0.01
CA PRO A 35 -34.82 7.46 -0.12
C PRO A 35 -35.50 6.15 -0.53
N GLY A 36 -36.44 5.68 0.26
CA GLY A 36 -37.17 4.47 0.00
C GLY A 36 -37.66 4.44 -1.45
N GLY A 37 -37.27 3.38 -2.18
CA GLY A 37 -37.75 3.18 -3.53
C GLY A 37 -39.29 3.35 -3.57
N PRO A 38 -39.86 3.82 -4.70
CA PRO A 38 -41.29 4.02 -4.81
C PRO A 38 -42.02 2.73 -4.41
N GLY A 39 -42.84 2.85 -3.37
CA GLY A 39 -43.57 1.73 -2.79
C GLY A 39 -44.30 0.96 -3.88
N GLY A 40 -43.97 -0.33 -4.00
CA GLY A 40 -44.77 -1.23 -4.81
C GLY A 40 -46.19 -1.26 -4.28
N PRO A 41 -47.20 -1.46 -5.17
CA PRO A 41 -48.61 -1.47 -4.74
C PRO A 41 -48.83 -2.53 -3.65
N SER A 42 -49.42 -2.06 -2.54
CA SER A 42 -49.82 -2.92 -1.42
C SER A 42 -50.82 -3.96 -1.93
N GLY A 43 -50.41 -5.22 -1.84
CA GLY A 43 -51.31 -6.35 -2.09
C GLY A 43 -52.46 -6.35 -1.08
N PRO A 44 -53.66 -6.85 -1.47
CA PRO A 44 -54.84 -6.88 -0.61
C PRO A 44 -54.59 -7.75 0.62
N GLY A 45 -54.92 -7.17 1.79
CA GLY A 45 -54.81 -7.84 3.09
C GLY A 45 -55.62 -9.12 3.15
N GLY A 46 -54.96 -10.25 3.46
CA GLY A 46 -55.62 -11.51 3.75
C GLY A 46 -56.34 -11.46 5.09
N PRO A 47 -57.48 -12.20 5.26
CA PRO A 47 -58.27 -12.18 6.46
C PRO A 47 -57.55 -12.82 7.65
N GLY A 48 -57.61 -12.17 8.81
CA GLY A 48 -57.00 -12.62 10.07
C GLY A 48 -57.54 -13.97 10.52
N GLY A 49 -56.62 -14.92 10.76
CA GLY A 49 -56.94 -16.22 11.38
C GLY A 49 -57.11 -16.09 12.89
N PRO A 50 -57.97 -16.95 13.52
CA PRO A 50 -58.25 -16.89 14.95
C PRO A 50 -57.04 -17.32 15.78
N GLY A 51 -56.80 -16.62 16.91
CA GLY A 51 -55.70 -16.88 17.83
C GLY A 51 -55.80 -18.27 18.48
N GLY A 52 -54.69 -19.02 18.38
CA GLY A 52 -54.50 -20.29 19.07
C GLY A 52 -54.02 -20.09 20.52
N PRO A 53 -54.32 -21.02 21.43
CA PRO A 53 -53.95 -20.92 22.85
C PRO A 53 -52.44 -21.09 23.02
N GLY A 54 -51.87 -20.30 23.97
CA GLY A 54 -50.45 -20.31 24.28
C GLY A 54 -49.94 -21.68 24.77
N GLY A 55 -48.88 -22.18 24.11
CA GLY A 55 -48.18 -23.38 24.55
C GLY A 55 -47.09 -23.07 25.59
N PRO A 56 -46.70 -24.03 26.44
CA PRO A 56 -45.68 -23.83 27.47
C PRO A 56 -44.32 -23.60 26.86
N GLY A 57 -43.52 -22.68 27.49
CA GLY A 57 -42.19 -22.30 27.06
C GLY A 57 -41.23 -23.48 26.93
N GLY A 58 -40.68 -23.67 25.75
CA GLY A 58 -39.64 -24.64 25.49
C GLY A 58 -38.25 -24.16 25.99
N PRO A 59 -37.31 -25.08 26.30
CA PRO A 59 -35.97 -24.70 26.73
C PRO A 59 -35.24 -23.95 25.61
N GLY A 60 -34.48 -22.89 25.97
CA GLY A 60 -33.73 -22.04 25.06
C GLY A 60 -32.83 -22.86 24.14
N GLY A 61 -33.01 -22.71 22.85
CA GLY A 61 -32.14 -23.30 21.84
C GLY A 61 -30.75 -22.69 21.87
N PRO A 62 -29.69 -23.45 21.49
CA PRO A 62 -28.35 -22.85 21.34
C PRO A 62 -28.40 -21.70 20.35
N GLY A 63 -27.74 -20.60 20.70
CA GLY A 63 -27.63 -19.39 19.86
C GLY A 63 -27.19 -19.76 18.47
N GLY A 64 -27.91 -19.33 17.47
CA GLY A 64 -27.54 -19.51 16.08
C GLY A 64 -26.19 -18.83 15.78
N PRO A 65 -25.37 -19.38 14.84
CA PRO A 65 -24.15 -18.72 14.42
C PRO A 65 -24.52 -17.32 13.95
N GLY A 66 -23.82 -16.33 14.48
CA GLY A 66 -23.92 -14.93 14.06
C GLY A 66 -23.77 -14.83 12.56
N GLY A 67 -24.66 -14.15 11.88
CA GLY A 67 -24.58 -13.93 10.45
C GLY A 67 -23.23 -13.30 10.11
N PRO A 68 -22.68 -13.55 8.90
CA PRO A 68 -21.45 -12.92 8.49
C PRO A 68 -21.63 -11.41 8.61
N GLY A 69 -20.77 -10.78 9.41
CA GLY A 69 -20.67 -9.31 9.50
C GLY A 69 -20.45 -8.79 8.10
N GLY A 70 -21.26 -7.81 7.67
CA GLY A 70 -21.06 -7.16 6.39
C GLY A 70 -19.62 -6.69 6.26
N PRO A 71 -19.06 -6.67 5.05
CA PRO A 71 -17.71 -6.17 4.84
C PRO A 71 -17.62 -4.77 5.44
N GLY A 72 -16.74 -4.60 6.41
CA GLY A 72 -16.41 -3.28 6.95
C GLY A 72 -16.00 -2.40 5.81
N GLY A 73 -16.69 -1.27 5.59
CA GLY A 73 -16.33 -0.31 4.58
C GLY A 73 -14.88 0.12 4.82
N PRO A 74 -14.03 0.19 3.77
CA PRO A 74 -12.70 0.69 3.90
C PRO A 74 -12.77 2.17 4.30
N GLY A 75 -12.00 2.62 5.29
CA GLY A 75 -11.65 4.02 5.48
C GLY A 75 -12.55 4.92 6.28
N GLY A 76 -13.41 4.40 7.15
CA GLY A 76 -13.72 5.18 8.34
C GLY A 76 -12.59 4.94 9.36
N PRO A 77 -12.22 5.91 10.20
CA PRO A 77 -11.38 5.59 11.33
C PRO A 77 -12.03 4.40 12.02
N PRO A 78 -11.30 3.32 12.30
CA PRO A 78 -11.93 2.15 12.87
C PRO A 78 -12.42 2.50 14.27
N GLY A 79 -13.64 2.98 14.34
CA GLY A 79 -14.31 3.37 15.58
C GLY A 79 -14.51 2.25 16.59
N GLY A 80 -13.82 1.15 16.41
CA GLY A 80 -13.74 0.00 17.29
C GLY A 80 -12.33 -0.53 17.52
N MET A 81 -11.32 0.05 16.87
CA MET A 81 -9.94 -0.48 16.95
C MET A 81 -9.12 0.14 18.09
N ASN A 82 -9.55 1.23 18.68
CA ASN A 82 -8.83 1.89 19.76
C ASN A 82 -9.57 1.73 21.10
N THR A 83 -9.61 0.50 21.61
CA THR A 83 -9.81 0.38 23.06
C THR A 83 -8.59 1.01 23.72
N PRO A 84 -8.78 1.99 24.65
CA PRO A 84 -7.65 2.61 25.30
C PRO A 84 -6.78 1.55 25.96
N LYS A 85 -5.52 1.47 25.56
CA LYS A 85 -4.55 0.58 26.18
C LYS A 85 -3.81 1.37 27.26
N THR A 86 -3.40 0.67 28.30
CA THR A 86 -2.60 1.23 29.38
C THR A 86 -1.12 1.01 29.05
N PRO A 87 -0.33 2.06 28.81
CA PRO A 87 1.11 1.89 28.64
C PRO A 87 1.76 1.46 29.96
N VAL A 88 2.81 0.65 29.89
CA VAL A 88 3.63 0.36 31.07
C VAL A 88 4.23 1.65 31.64
N ALA A 89 4.64 2.55 30.76
CA ALA A 89 5.03 3.90 31.14
C ALA A 89 4.41 4.95 30.19
N LEU A 90 3.70 5.89 30.74
CA LEU A 90 3.21 7.09 30.06
C LEU A 90 4.08 8.28 30.41
N ILE A 91 4.64 8.90 29.40
CA ILE A 91 5.45 10.12 29.50
C ILE A 91 4.60 11.27 28.97
N GLU A 92 4.17 12.13 29.87
CA GLU A 92 3.26 13.22 29.53
C GLU A 92 3.49 14.42 30.47
N ASN A 93 3.42 15.64 29.94
CA ASN A 93 3.59 16.89 30.72
C ASN A 93 4.88 16.93 31.57
N GLY A 94 5.98 16.35 31.07
CA GLY A 94 7.25 16.30 31.80
C GLY A 94 7.30 15.27 32.94
N GLY A 95 6.28 14.44 33.09
CA GLY A 95 6.21 13.44 34.14
C GLY A 95 6.15 12.01 33.60
N VAL A 96 6.36 11.04 34.47
CA VAL A 96 6.23 9.60 34.20
C VAL A 96 5.11 9.02 35.04
N THR A 97 4.16 8.39 34.41
CA THR A 97 3.10 7.63 35.08
C THR A 97 3.22 6.16 34.72
N MET A 98 3.43 5.32 35.73
CA MET A 98 3.47 3.87 35.54
C MET A 98 2.05 3.30 35.49
N GLY A 99 1.80 2.46 34.48
CA GLY A 99 0.52 1.78 34.33
C GLY A 99 0.23 0.81 35.48
N GLN A 100 -1.06 0.60 35.72
CA GLN A 100 -1.53 -0.39 36.68
C GLN A 100 -2.21 -1.53 35.94
N PHE A 101 -1.84 -2.75 36.26
CA PHE A 101 -2.28 -3.97 35.59
C PHE A 101 -2.68 -5.04 36.59
N ASP A 102 -3.62 -5.87 36.26
CA ASP A 102 -3.97 -7.06 37.05
C ASP A 102 -2.78 -8.02 37.15
N LYS A 103 -2.05 -8.17 36.06
CA LYS A 103 -0.78 -8.88 36.00
C LYS A 103 0.34 -7.88 35.73
N ALA A 104 1.16 -7.61 36.75
CA ALA A 104 2.24 -6.66 36.64
C ALA A 104 3.24 -7.03 35.54
N PRO A 105 3.60 -6.12 34.63
CA PRO A 105 4.68 -6.33 33.69
C PRO A 105 6.02 -6.44 34.41
N THR A 106 6.96 -7.15 33.80
CA THR A 106 8.36 -7.11 34.23
C THR A 106 8.99 -5.81 33.73
N VAL A 107 9.49 -4.98 34.63
CA VAL A 107 10.23 -3.75 34.30
C VAL A 107 11.55 -3.77 35.02
N VAL A 108 12.65 -3.72 34.27
CA VAL A 108 14.02 -3.67 34.81
C VAL A 108 14.71 -2.46 34.20
N GLY A 109 15.36 -1.66 35.03
CA GLY A 109 16.04 -0.43 34.63
C GLY A 109 15.21 0.83 34.89
N PRO A 110 15.85 2.01 34.81
CA PRO A 110 15.19 3.28 35.12
C PRO A 110 14.38 3.83 33.94
N ILE A 111 13.17 4.26 34.22
CA ILE A 111 12.34 5.05 33.31
C ILE A 111 12.24 6.47 33.92
N GLY A 112 12.99 7.41 33.33
CA GLY A 112 13.03 8.81 33.77
C GLY A 112 12.04 9.69 33.02
N GLU A 113 12.03 10.97 33.31
CA GLU A 113 11.11 11.97 32.73
C GLU A 113 11.48 12.31 31.28
N THR A 114 12.75 12.14 30.88
CA THR A 114 13.25 12.50 29.54
C THR A 114 13.84 11.31 28.76
N GLU A 115 14.17 10.22 29.47
CA GLU A 115 14.76 9.04 28.86
C GLU A 115 14.46 7.75 29.60
N ALA A 116 14.46 6.63 28.86
CA ALA A 116 14.57 5.28 29.36
C ALA A 116 15.84 4.65 28.73
N LYS A 117 16.81 4.29 29.57
CA LYS A 117 18.07 3.73 29.11
C LYS A 117 18.38 2.39 29.78
N ALA A 118 18.79 1.41 28.95
CA ALA A 118 19.04 0.04 29.37
C ALA A 118 17.84 -0.58 30.13
N VAL A 119 16.65 -0.33 29.60
CA VAL A 119 15.39 -0.82 30.18
C VAL A 119 14.96 -2.12 29.51
N TYR A 120 14.49 -3.06 30.33
CA TYR A 120 13.77 -4.25 29.86
C TYR A 120 12.31 -4.15 30.30
N ILE A 121 11.39 -4.23 29.34
CA ILE A 121 9.94 -4.32 29.58
C ILE A 121 9.43 -5.60 28.94
N GLU A 122 8.71 -6.40 29.71
CA GLU A 122 8.01 -7.60 29.22
C GLU A 122 6.59 -7.66 29.79
N SER A 123 5.61 -7.91 28.91
CA SER A 123 4.23 -8.11 29.33
C SER A 123 3.50 -9.09 28.43
N ASP A 124 2.68 -9.94 29.02
CA ASP A 124 1.70 -10.82 28.38
C ASP A 124 0.25 -10.32 28.62
N ASP A 125 0.09 -9.17 29.24
CA ASP A 125 -1.22 -8.55 29.45
C ASP A 125 -1.75 -7.98 28.13
N PRO A 126 -2.95 -8.37 27.67
CA PRO A 126 -3.53 -7.86 26.42
C PRO A 126 -3.85 -6.37 26.46
N GLU A 127 -3.99 -5.78 27.64
CA GLU A 127 -4.25 -4.34 27.81
C GLU A 127 -2.96 -3.51 27.86
N ALA A 128 -1.80 -4.12 28.03
CA ALA A 128 -0.54 -3.41 28.15
C ALA A 128 0.01 -2.93 26.80
N GLY A 129 0.42 -1.66 26.72
CA GLY A 129 1.40 -1.13 25.78
C GLY A 129 2.78 -1.06 26.46
N GLY A 130 3.82 -0.67 25.71
CA GLY A 130 5.15 -0.46 26.31
C GLY A 130 5.31 0.97 26.82
N ILE A 131 6.16 1.78 26.17
CA ILE A 131 6.34 3.20 26.51
C ILE A 131 5.53 4.08 25.55
N THR A 132 4.70 4.92 26.10
CA THR A 132 3.93 5.94 25.36
C THR A 132 4.47 7.32 25.69
N VAL A 133 4.71 8.13 24.67
CA VAL A 133 5.02 9.56 24.80
C VAL A 133 3.87 10.34 24.20
N SER A 134 3.35 11.32 24.94
CA SER A 134 2.16 12.09 24.55
C SER A 134 2.27 13.52 25.05
N GLY A 135 1.72 14.45 24.31
CA GLY A 135 1.63 15.86 24.67
C GLY A 135 2.52 16.79 23.86
N GLU A 136 2.02 17.99 23.60
CA GLU A 136 2.68 18.99 22.77
C GLU A 136 4.09 19.34 23.27
N GLY A 137 5.07 19.16 22.38
CA GLY A 137 6.47 19.45 22.67
C GLY A 137 7.18 18.45 23.60
N GLN A 138 6.48 17.38 24.04
CA GLN A 138 7.10 16.32 24.83
C GLN A 138 8.11 15.57 23.99
N LYS A 139 9.38 15.54 24.42
CA LYS A 139 10.46 14.78 23.79
C LYS A 139 10.96 13.69 24.71
N TYR A 140 11.23 12.52 24.16
CA TYR A 140 11.66 11.38 24.94
C TYR A 140 12.64 10.49 24.16
N THR A 141 13.63 9.94 24.86
CA THR A 141 14.59 9.00 24.27
C THR A 141 14.46 7.63 24.91
N VAL A 142 14.41 6.58 24.08
CA VAL A 142 14.55 5.18 24.50
C VAL A 142 15.85 4.67 23.92
N GLU A 143 16.79 4.25 24.77
CA GLU A 143 18.13 3.87 24.32
C GLU A 143 18.57 2.52 24.96
N ASP A 144 19.31 1.70 24.23
CA ASP A 144 19.88 0.42 24.67
C ASP A 144 18.86 -0.50 25.36
N SER A 145 17.59 -0.47 24.94
CA SER A 145 16.47 -1.06 25.65
C SER A 145 15.80 -2.19 24.88
N THR A 146 15.15 -3.09 25.62
CA THR A 146 14.34 -4.18 25.04
C THR A 146 12.90 -4.07 25.51
N ILE A 147 11.97 -4.05 24.54
CA ILE A 147 10.53 -4.07 24.79
C ILE A 147 9.98 -5.35 24.17
N PHE A 148 9.36 -6.19 24.98
CA PHE A 148 8.78 -7.45 24.53
C PHE A 148 7.32 -7.58 25.02
N LEU A 149 6.38 -7.51 24.08
CA LEU A 149 4.95 -7.67 24.36
C LEU A 149 4.45 -8.95 23.66
N HIS A 150 3.92 -9.88 24.41
CA HIS A 150 3.53 -11.21 23.90
C HIS A 150 2.09 -11.58 24.20
N SER A 151 1.16 -10.77 23.76
CA SER A 151 -0.30 -11.01 23.82
C SER A 151 -1.01 -10.33 22.66
N ASN A 152 -2.21 -10.81 22.34
CA ASN A 152 -3.04 -10.14 21.35
C ASN A 152 -3.40 -8.72 21.81
N SER A 153 -3.55 -7.84 20.84
CA SER A 153 -4.13 -6.51 21.03
C SER A 153 -5.35 -6.37 20.11
N ASN A 154 -6.05 -5.26 20.18
CA ASN A 154 -7.19 -4.95 19.30
C ASN A 154 -7.01 -3.61 18.59
N GLY A 155 -5.78 -3.09 18.52
CA GLY A 155 -5.43 -1.86 17.80
C GLY A 155 -4.30 -2.11 16.81
N LEU A 156 -4.39 -1.51 15.63
CA LEU A 156 -3.34 -1.57 14.60
C LEU A 156 -2.22 -0.54 14.81
N GLY A 157 -2.31 0.24 15.87
CA GLY A 157 -1.39 1.29 16.28
C GLY A 157 -1.69 1.75 17.70
N GLY A 158 -1.33 2.97 18.04
CA GLY A 158 -1.68 3.62 19.30
C GLY A 158 -0.99 3.05 20.53
N LYS A 159 -1.59 3.33 21.67
CA LYS A 159 -1.04 3.03 23.02
C LYS A 159 -0.82 1.54 23.32
N GLY A 160 -1.32 0.65 22.47
CA GLY A 160 -1.07 -0.80 22.56
C GLY A 160 0.25 -1.26 21.95
N SER A 161 0.97 -0.36 21.27
CA SER A 161 2.27 -0.67 20.65
C SER A 161 3.39 -0.81 21.68
N GLY A 162 4.49 -1.42 21.26
CA GLY A 162 5.69 -1.51 22.09
C GLY A 162 6.24 -0.12 22.43
N LEU A 163 6.38 0.74 21.44
CA LEU A 163 6.75 2.16 21.58
C LEU A 163 5.78 3.02 20.77
N PHE A 164 5.25 4.05 21.40
CA PHE A 164 4.23 4.91 20.80
C PHE A 164 4.51 6.39 21.02
N ALA A 165 4.49 7.16 19.94
CA ALA A 165 4.51 8.62 19.99
C ALA A 165 3.16 9.16 19.49
N GLY A 166 2.49 9.96 20.31
CA GLY A 166 1.19 10.55 19.99
C GLY A 166 1.03 11.97 20.52
N ASP A 167 0.00 12.67 20.05
CA ASP A 167 -0.40 13.98 20.54
C ASP A 167 0.74 15.01 20.51
N HIS A 168 1.29 15.29 19.30
CA HIS A 168 2.32 16.32 19.09
C HIS A 168 3.67 16.07 19.81
N SER A 169 3.96 14.81 20.14
CA SER A 169 5.20 14.43 20.82
C SER A 169 6.30 13.99 19.84
N GLU A 170 7.52 13.85 20.38
CA GLU A 170 8.69 13.36 19.65
C GLU A 170 9.37 12.24 20.42
N MET A 171 9.55 11.08 19.79
CA MET A 171 10.27 9.95 20.37
C MET A 171 11.53 9.64 19.57
N THR A 172 12.65 9.47 20.25
CA THR A 172 13.90 8.97 19.66
C THR A 172 14.21 7.59 20.23
N ILE A 173 14.41 6.62 19.35
CA ILE A 173 14.72 5.22 19.68
C ILE A 173 16.12 4.92 19.17
N LYS A 174 17.01 4.42 20.03
CA LYS A 174 18.40 4.11 19.67
C LYS A 174 18.84 2.75 20.22
N ASN A 175 19.46 1.94 19.38
CA ASN A 175 20.01 0.65 19.77
C ASN A 175 19.01 -0.26 20.50
N CYS A 176 17.74 -0.18 20.14
CA CYS A 176 16.67 -0.89 20.85
C CYS A 176 16.27 -2.17 20.12
N LYS A 177 15.71 -3.09 20.89
CA LYS A 177 15.05 -4.28 20.41
C LYS A 177 13.58 -4.23 20.79
N VAL A 178 12.68 -4.11 19.81
CA VAL A 178 11.23 -4.06 20.02
C VAL A 178 10.60 -5.28 19.39
N LEU A 179 10.02 -6.14 20.20
CA LEU A 179 9.43 -7.40 19.79
C LEU A 179 7.97 -7.44 20.20
N THR A 180 7.10 -7.86 19.28
CA THR A 180 5.71 -8.13 19.60
C THR A 180 5.30 -9.50 19.08
N VAL A 181 4.57 -10.24 19.91
CA VAL A 181 3.94 -11.51 19.55
C VAL A 181 2.45 -11.38 19.86
N GLY A 182 1.61 -11.61 18.87
CA GLY A 182 0.17 -11.49 19.05
C GLY A 182 -0.50 -10.71 17.93
N LYS A 183 -1.79 -10.95 17.78
CA LYS A 183 -2.65 -10.32 16.78
C LYS A 183 -2.81 -8.82 17.05
N SER A 184 -2.81 -8.00 16.01
CA SER A 184 -3.03 -6.54 16.06
C SER A 184 -2.14 -5.80 17.06
N ARG A 185 -0.87 -6.15 17.13
CA ARG A 185 0.08 -5.54 18.04
C ARG A 185 1.30 -5.03 17.29
N CYS A 186 1.36 -3.72 17.07
CA CYS A 186 2.52 -3.08 16.46
C CYS A 186 3.71 -3.02 17.42
N CYS A 187 4.92 -3.11 16.89
CA CYS A 187 6.12 -2.83 17.66
C CYS A 187 6.25 -1.35 17.95
N THR A 188 6.08 -0.53 16.89
CA THR A 188 6.17 0.94 17.00
C THR A 188 5.00 1.59 16.27
N ALA A 189 4.52 2.71 16.78
CA ALA A 189 3.52 3.52 16.08
C ALA A 189 3.67 5.02 16.36
N THR A 190 3.31 5.83 15.37
CA THR A 190 3.40 7.30 15.43
C THR A 190 2.09 7.88 14.93
N GLU A 191 1.42 8.70 15.73
CA GLU A 191 0.10 9.24 15.43
C GLU A 191 -0.04 10.70 15.92
N GLN A 192 -1.07 11.39 15.41
CA GLN A 192 -1.53 12.68 15.97
C GLN A 192 -0.44 13.75 15.99
N TYR A 193 0.09 14.11 14.80
CA TYR A 193 1.09 15.17 14.61
C TYR A 193 2.42 14.92 15.31
N SER A 194 2.77 13.67 15.57
CA SER A 194 3.97 13.29 16.30
C SER A 194 5.11 12.87 15.37
N LYS A 195 6.31 12.78 15.94
CA LYS A 195 7.50 12.33 15.21
C LYS A 195 8.22 11.21 15.94
N MET A 196 8.72 10.25 15.16
CA MET A 196 9.54 9.16 15.67
C MET A 196 10.83 9.06 14.87
N TYR A 197 11.95 8.96 15.57
CA TYR A 197 13.27 8.72 14.98
C TYR A 197 13.85 7.43 15.53
N VAL A 198 14.17 6.49 14.64
CA VAL A 198 14.63 5.15 15.01
C VAL A 198 16.02 4.93 14.43
N TYR A 199 16.99 4.67 15.29
CA TYR A 199 18.38 4.47 14.90
C TYR A 199 18.89 3.12 15.36
N ASN A 200 19.60 2.41 14.49
CA ASN A 200 20.34 1.18 14.80
C ASN A 200 19.52 0.18 15.66
N SER A 201 18.26 0.00 15.31
CA SER A 201 17.31 -0.76 16.13
C SER A 201 16.77 -1.97 15.38
N TYR A 202 16.34 -2.97 16.15
CA TYR A 202 15.72 -4.18 15.64
C TYR A 202 14.25 -4.21 16.05
N ILE A 203 13.36 -4.21 15.08
CA ILE A 203 11.91 -4.14 15.25
C ILE A 203 11.30 -5.36 14.58
N HIS A 204 10.62 -6.21 15.35
CA HIS A 204 10.05 -7.45 14.80
C HIS A 204 8.65 -7.74 15.35
N GLY A 205 7.66 -7.63 14.46
CA GLY A 205 6.29 -8.03 14.71
C GLY A 205 6.04 -9.48 14.28
N HIS A 206 6.03 -10.40 15.24
CA HIS A 206 5.79 -11.82 14.96
C HIS A 206 4.31 -12.13 14.67
N GLY A 207 3.38 -11.28 15.12
CA GLY A 207 1.96 -11.62 15.05
C GLY A 207 1.57 -12.82 15.91
N ALA A 208 0.35 -13.29 15.74
CA ALA A 208 -0.09 -14.58 16.24
C ALA A 208 0.16 -15.69 15.20
N PRO A 209 0.26 -16.96 15.60
CA PRO A 209 0.40 -18.05 14.65
C PRO A 209 -0.64 -18.00 13.53
N PHE A 210 -0.24 -18.27 12.30
CA PHE A 210 -1.16 -18.38 11.17
C PHE A 210 -2.06 -19.59 11.36
N GLY A 211 -3.35 -19.37 11.22
CA GLY A 211 -4.37 -20.37 11.36
C GLY A 211 -5.73 -19.86 10.92
N ALA A 212 -6.79 -20.62 11.17
CA ALA A 212 -8.14 -20.23 10.79
C ALA A 212 -8.57 -18.86 11.35
N ALA A 213 -8.05 -18.47 12.51
CA ALA A 213 -8.30 -17.16 13.11
C ALA A 213 -7.53 -16.01 12.41
N ALA A 214 -6.40 -16.30 11.76
CA ALA A 214 -5.64 -15.31 10.99
C ALA A 214 -6.26 -15.06 9.61
N ALA A 215 -7.04 -16.01 9.12
CA ALA A 215 -7.71 -15.93 7.82
C ALA A 215 -9.08 -15.24 7.86
N ASN A 216 -9.54 -14.74 9.01
CA ASN A 216 -10.82 -14.05 9.12
C ASN A 216 -10.74 -12.64 8.52
N ILE A 217 -11.06 -12.55 7.26
CA ILE A 217 -11.30 -11.30 6.54
C ILE A 217 -12.37 -10.50 7.28
N GLY A 218 -12.08 -9.24 7.60
CA GLY A 218 -12.99 -8.38 8.36
C GLY A 218 -12.76 -8.38 9.88
N ASP A 219 -11.86 -9.19 10.37
CA ASP A 219 -11.36 -9.08 11.74
C ASP A 219 -10.28 -7.97 11.80
N ALA A 220 -10.34 -7.09 12.80
CA ALA A 220 -9.43 -5.95 13.00
C ALA A 220 -7.92 -6.30 13.04
N GLY A 221 -7.53 -7.48 12.76
CA GLY A 221 -6.16 -7.98 12.70
C GLY A 221 -5.90 -8.83 11.45
N SER A 222 -6.52 -8.53 10.32
CA SER A 222 -6.27 -9.24 9.07
C SER A 222 -6.26 -8.27 7.89
N PRO A 223 -5.35 -8.45 6.92
CA PRO A 223 -5.32 -7.62 5.73
C PRO A 223 -6.58 -7.84 4.87
N PRO A 224 -6.95 -6.85 4.03
CA PRO A 224 -7.98 -7.03 3.02
C PRO A 224 -7.63 -8.18 2.06
N ALA A 225 -8.62 -9.00 1.71
CA ALA A 225 -8.41 -10.15 0.81
C ALA A 225 -7.88 -9.75 -0.58
N ALA A 226 -8.26 -8.57 -1.05
CA ALA A 226 -7.83 -8.04 -2.34
C ALA A 226 -6.30 -7.82 -2.45
N LEU A 227 -5.60 -7.73 -1.34
CA LEU A 227 -4.15 -7.60 -1.31
C LEU A 227 -3.43 -8.94 -1.51
N GLU A 228 -4.14 -10.07 -1.47
CA GLU A 228 -3.58 -11.41 -1.66
C GLU A 228 -2.48 -11.78 -0.65
N ILE A 229 -2.49 -11.17 0.53
CA ILE A 229 -1.53 -11.38 1.60
C ILE A 229 -2.20 -11.93 2.86
N GLN A 230 -1.40 -12.51 3.74
CA GLN A 230 -1.85 -13.06 5.01
C GLN A 230 -1.11 -12.42 6.19
N GLY A 231 -1.68 -12.55 7.38
CA GLY A 231 -1.05 -12.08 8.60
C GLY A 231 -2.05 -11.40 9.53
N ASN A 232 -1.55 -10.89 10.64
CA ASN A 232 -2.41 -10.32 11.67
C ASN A 232 -1.72 -9.25 12.53
N CYS A 233 -0.53 -8.79 12.14
CA CYS A 233 0.11 -7.64 12.77
C CYS A 233 0.96 -6.85 11.77
N ARG A 234 1.25 -5.60 12.12
CA ARG A 234 2.19 -4.72 11.44
C ARG A 234 3.36 -4.44 12.37
N ALA A 235 4.59 -4.45 11.89
CA ALA A 235 5.72 -4.12 12.76
C ALA A 235 5.73 -2.62 13.09
N HIS A 236 5.42 -1.77 12.11
CA HIS A 236 5.32 -0.31 12.29
C HIS A 236 4.07 0.27 11.62
N CYS A 237 3.52 1.35 12.23
CA CYS A 237 2.45 2.13 11.65
C CYS A 237 2.62 3.63 11.94
N THR A 238 2.52 4.48 10.89
CA THR A 238 2.48 5.94 10.99
C THR A 238 1.13 6.44 10.47
N GLN A 239 0.44 7.27 11.22
CA GLN A 239 -0.90 7.77 10.90
C GLN A 239 -1.10 9.23 11.31
N SER A 240 -2.21 9.82 10.90
CA SER A 240 -2.76 11.07 11.47
C SER A 240 -1.76 12.22 11.52
N ASN A 241 -1.32 12.69 10.36
CA ASN A 241 -0.41 13.83 10.20
C ASN A 241 0.95 13.68 10.90
N SER A 242 1.49 12.49 10.93
CA SER A 242 2.73 12.17 11.64
C SER A 242 3.88 11.78 10.73
N GLU A 243 5.07 11.74 11.29
CA GLU A 243 6.29 11.45 10.56
C GLU A 243 7.13 10.39 11.30
N THR A 244 7.67 9.41 10.57
CA THR A 244 8.61 8.43 11.13
C THR A 244 9.86 8.34 10.26
N TYR A 245 11.02 8.27 10.92
CA TYR A 245 12.32 8.20 10.29
C TYR A 245 13.12 7.03 10.84
N PHE A 246 13.52 6.11 9.98
CA PHE A 246 14.36 4.96 10.30
C PHE A 246 15.76 5.15 9.72
N TYR A 247 16.77 4.83 10.51
CA TYR A 247 18.17 4.85 10.11
C TYR A 247 18.87 3.58 10.59
N ASP A 248 19.64 2.94 9.71
CA ASP A 248 20.48 1.77 10.04
C ASP A 248 19.73 0.67 10.82
N SER A 249 18.46 0.47 10.54
CA SER A 249 17.57 -0.37 11.35
C SER A 249 17.06 -1.57 10.57
N THR A 250 16.67 -2.61 11.30
CA THR A 250 16.03 -3.81 10.75
C THR A 250 14.57 -3.85 11.18
N ILE A 251 13.65 -3.91 10.22
CA ILE A 251 12.20 -3.91 10.44
C ILE A 251 11.63 -5.19 9.82
N ILE A 252 11.02 -6.05 10.63
CA ILE A 252 10.52 -7.35 10.21
C ILE A 252 9.06 -7.54 10.63
N GLY A 253 8.24 -8.03 9.69
CA GLY A 253 6.90 -8.57 9.95
C GLY A 253 6.83 -10.04 9.57
N ASP A 254 6.33 -10.92 10.43
CA ASP A 254 6.12 -12.33 10.04
C ASP A 254 4.94 -12.48 9.06
N GLY A 255 3.99 -11.57 9.15
CA GLY A 255 2.87 -11.54 8.23
C GLY A 255 2.04 -10.27 8.36
N TRP A 256 1.43 -9.83 7.29
CA TRP A 256 0.78 -8.59 6.97
C TRP A 256 1.76 -7.48 6.57
N ALA A 257 2.60 -6.96 7.49
CA ALA A 257 3.41 -5.80 7.16
C ALA A 257 4.69 -5.64 7.96
N ALA A 258 5.71 -5.11 7.30
CA ALA A 258 6.84 -4.47 7.99
C ALA A 258 6.52 -3.00 8.28
N LEU A 259 6.26 -2.17 7.27
CA LEU A 259 6.01 -0.73 7.38
C LEU A 259 4.61 -0.39 6.84
N SER A 260 3.92 0.53 7.51
CA SER A 260 2.64 1.03 7.04
C SER A 260 2.50 2.52 7.31
N THR A 261 1.98 3.25 6.32
CA THR A 261 1.52 4.61 6.44
C THR A 261 0.04 4.69 6.06
N ASP A 262 -0.72 5.45 6.82
CA ASP A 262 -2.16 5.62 6.61
C ASP A 262 -2.49 7.12 6.68
N GLY A 263 -2.67 7.72 5.52
CA GLY A 263 -2.89 9.15 5.32
C GLY A 263 -4.36 9.55 5.18
N SER A 264 -5.28 8.69 5.59
CA SER A 264 -6.73 8.97 5.50
C SER A 264 -7.16 10.23 6.27
N GLU A 265 -6.37 10.65 7.26
CA GLU A 265 -6.62 11.87 8.07
C GLU A 265 -5.64 13.01 7.79
N GLY A 266 -4.87 12.96 6.71
CA GLY A 266 -3.96 14.04 6.30
C GLY A 266 -2.56 13.55 5.94
N TYR A 267 -1.59 14.48 5.93
CA TYR A 267 -0.22 14.21 5.51
C TYR A 267 0.51 13.23 6.43
N VAL A 268 1.05 12.17 5.88
CA VAL A 268 1.88 11.21 6.61
C VAL A 268 3.20 11.04 5.88
N LYS A 269 4.29 10.98 6.62
CA LYS A 269 5.63 10.73 6.06
C LYS A 269 6.31 9.57 6.75
N LEU A 270 6.89 8.68 5.95
CA LEU A 270 7.86 7.68 6.39
C LEU A 270 9.15 7.82 5.56
N GLU A 271 10.28 7.79 6.23
CA GLU A 271 11.58 7.79 5.57
C GLU A 271 12.47 6.72 6.20
N ALA A 272 13.01 5.82 5.37
CA ALA A 272 13.96 4.80 5.82
C ALA A 272 15.27 4.93 5.06
N ASN A 273 16.39 4.98 5.79
CA ASN A 273 17.73 5.16 5.25
C ASN A 273 18.63 4.02 5.73
N ASN A 274 19.26 3.31 4.80
CA ASN A 274 20.16 2.19 5.08
C ASN A 274 19.49 1.12 5.97
N CYS A 275 18.23 0.80 5.67
CA CYS A 275 17.44 -0.13 6.48
C CYS A 275 17.26 -1.48 5.78
N LYS A 276 17.09 -2.52 6.59
CA LYS A 276 16.64 -3.82 6.13
C LYS A 276 15.16 -4.00 6.45
N VAL A 277 14.34 -4.24 5.42
CA VAL A 277 12.89 -4.39 5.52
C VAL A 277 12.50 -5.80 5.06
N GLN A 278 11.86 -6.56 5.93
CA GLN A 278 11.55 -7.97 5.65
C GLN A 278 10.11 -8.33 6.00
N THR A 279 9.52 -9.23 5.19
CA THR A 279 8.38 -10.05 5.64
C THR A 279 8.72 -11.52 5.45
N ILE A 280 8.36 -12.38 6.44
CA ILE A 280 8.89 -13.75 6.49
C ILE A 280 7.93 -14.76 5.85
N LEU A 281 6.66 -14.76 6.26
CA LEU A 281 5.69 -15.78 5.84
C LEU A 281 4.74 -15.27 4.77
N SER A 282 4.36 -14.01 4.86
CA SER A 282 3.52 -13.30 3.91
C SER A 282 3.56 -11.80 4.23
N GLY A 283 3.08 -10.95 3.33
CA GLY A 283 2.88 -9.53 3.61
C GLY A 283 3.68 -8.61 2.72
N TYR A 284 3.56 -7.33 3.02
CA TYR A 284 4.24 -6.27 2.27
C TYR A 284 5.38 -5.62 3.06
N GLY A 285 6.36 -5.10 2.33
CA GLY A 285 7.45 -4.29 2.88
C GLY A 285 6.94 -2.93 3.36
N ALA A 286 6.20 -2.21 2.49
CA ALA A 286 5.65 -0.89 2.76
C ALA A 286 4.23 -0.75 2.20
N TYR A 287 3.39 0.02 2.89
CA TYR A 287 2.03 0.35 2.47
C TYR A 287 1.79 1.84 2.66
N ALA A 288 1.31 2.49 1.61
CA ALA A 288 0.92 3.89 1.62
C ALA A 288 -0.55 4.03 1.21
N ASP A 289 -1.37 4.66 2.05
CA ASP A 289 -2.79 4.89 1.80
C ASP A 289 -3.15 6.37 1.97
N GLY A 290 -3.78 6.95 0.95
CA GLY A 290 -4.15 8.36 0.96
C GLY A 290 -2.96 9.30 0.76
N MET A 291 -2.82 10.34 1.55
CA MET A 291 -1.77 11.37 1.44
C MET A 291 -0.47 10.95 2.16
N CYS A 292 0.08 9.81 1.76
CA CYS A 292 1.32 9.31 2.31
C CYS A 292 2.52 9.60 1.40
N HIS A 293 3.67 9.86 2.00
CA HIS A 293 4.94 10.08 1.32
C HIS A 293 6.00 9.20 1.95
N ASP A 294 6.30 8.08 1.27
CA ASP A 294 7.24 7.08 1.76
C ASP A 294 8.54 7.16 0.94
N PHE A 295 9.66 7.30 1.63
CA PHE A 295 10.99 7.42 1.03
C PHE A 295 11.93 6.33 1.54
N PHE A 296 12.52 5.57 0.63
CA PHE A 296 13.46 4.50 0.93
C PHE A 296 14.78 4.80 0.24
N ASN A 297 15.83 5.01 1.02
CA ASN A 297 17.18 5.32 0.50
C ASN A 297 18.17 4.24 0.95
N SER A 298 18.87 3.62 0.02
CA SER A 298 19.86 2.56 0.26
C SER A 298 19.31 1.43 1.15
N CYS A 299 18.05 1.06 0.95
CA CYS A 299 17.37 0.01 1.71
C CYS A 299 17.41 -1.34 1.00
N ASP A 300 17.44 -2.42 1.80
CA ASP A 300 17.37 -3.80 1.34
C ASP A 300 16.02 -4.41 1.72
N PHE A 301 15.23 -4.79 0.70
CA PHE A 301 13.92 -5.40 0.85
C PHE A 301 13.98 -6.90 0.53
N ASP A 302 13.62 -7.73 1.50
CA ASP A 302 13.46 -9.19 1.33
C ASP A 302 12.04 -9.55 1.80
N VAL A 303 11.10 -9.61 0.86
CA VAL A 303 9.66 -9.56 1.15
C VAL A 303 8.95 -10.79 0.59
N ALA A 304 8.18 -11.44 1.43
CA ALA A 304 7.46 -12.66 1.05
C ALA A 304 6.47 -12.45 -0.12
N ASP A 305 5.75 -11.32 -0.15
CA ASP A 305 4.77 -11.03 -1.22
C ASP A 305 5.10 -9.73 -1.98
N GLN A 306 4.71 -8.56 -1.48
CA GLN A 306 4.76 -7.29 -2.22
C GLN A 306 5.68 -6.30 -1.53
N VAL A 307 6.59 -5.64 -2.27
CA VAL A 307 7.47 -4.63 -1.64
C VAL A 307 6.67 -3.38 -1.30
N GLY A 308 6.00 -2.78 -2.26
CA GLY A 308 5.20 -1.57 -2.07
C GLY A 308 3.74 -1.76 -2.45
N ILE A 309 2.82 -1.34 -1.57
CA ILE A 309 1.39 -1.22 -1.90
C ILE A 309 1.02 0.24 -1.83
N MET A 310 0.46 0.75 -2.91
CA MET A 310 0.07 2.15 -3.06
C MET A 310 -1.43 2.26 -3.28
N ALA A 311 -2.12 2.98 -2.40
CA ALA A 311 -3.56 3.10 -2.40
C ALA A 311 -3.97 4.57 -2.30
N GLY A 312 -4.42 5.15 -3.39
CA GLY A 312 -4.81 6.55 -3.44
C GLY A 312 -3.72 7.51 -3.91
N GLU A 313 -3.75 8.76 -3.47
CA GLU A 313 -2.76 9.78 -3.83
C GLU A 313 -1.54 9.71 -2.89
N CYS A 314 -0.75 8.71 -3.06
CA CYS A 314 0.48 8.52 -2.29
C CYS A 314 1.69 8.60 -3.21
N ASP A 315 2.81 9.00 -2.65
CA ASP A 315 4.10 8.94 -3.30
C ASP A 315 4.99 7.91 -2.60
N MET A 316 5.62 7.04 -3.38
CA MET A 316 6.56 6.05 -2.88
C MET A 316 7.84 6.12 -3.69
N THR A 317 8.95 6.43 -3.05
CA THR A 317 10.25 6.63 -3.69
C THR A 317 11.25 5.60 -3.20
N PHE A 318 11.86 4.88 -4.13
CA PHE A 318 12.98 3.97 -3.89
C PHE A 318 14.22 4.52 -4.58
N ASN A 319 15.26 4.77 -3.82
CA ASN A 319 16.51 5.31 -4.31
C ASN A 319 17.70 4.47 -3.81
N ASP A 320 18.52 3.96 -4.70
CA ASP A 320 19.67 3.09 -4.38
C ASP A 320 19.26 1.87 -3.52
N CYS A 321 18.10 1.25 -3.86
CA CYS A 321 17.56 0.12 -3.11
C CYS A 321 17.77 -1.20 -3.82
N THR A 322 17.89 -2.28 -3.01
CA THR A 322 17.76 -3.66 -3.50
C THR A 322 16.44 -4.25 -3.05
N ALA A 323 15.78 -5.03 -3.91
CA ALA A 323 14.52 -5.67 -3.57
C ALA A 323 14.38 -7.07 -4.17
N VAL A 324 13.99 -8.02 -3.32
CA VAL A 324 13.54 -9.35 -3.73
C VAL A 324 12.17 -9.59 -3.13
N CYS A 325 11.21 -10.01 -3.95
CA CYS A 325 9.85 -10.29 -3.47
C CYS A 325 9.20 -11.46 -4.20
N GLY A 326 8.29 -12.15 -3.51
CA GLY A 326 7.59 -13.32 -4.06
C GLY A 326 6.42 -12.96 -4.98
N SER A 327 6.00 -11.70 -5.04
CA SER A 327 4.89 -11.23 -5.87
C SER A 327 5.28 -9.96 -6.64
N TYR A 328 4.56 -8.85 -6.48
CA TYR A 328 4.82 -7.58 -7.16
C TYR A 328 5.87 -6.76 -6.40
N PHE A 329 6.78 -6.09 -7.13
CA PHE A 329 7.55 -5.01 -6.50
C PHE A 329 6.61 -3.88 -6.07
N ALA A 330 5.75 -3.41 -6.97
CA ALA A 330 4.74 -2.40 -6.61
C ALA A 330 3.33 -2.83 -7.04
N HIS A 331 2.38 -2.67 -6.13
CA HIS A 331 0.97 -2.88 -6.36
C HIS A 331 0.23 -1.56 -6.15
N ILE A 332 -0.13 -0.91 -7.25
CA ILE A 332 -0.85 0.37 -7.26
C ILE A 332 -2.32 0.07 -7.51
N HIS A 333 -3.18 0.39 -6.55
CA HIS A 333 -4.59 0.05 -6.68
C HIS A 333 -5.52 1.15 -6.20
N CYS A 334 -6.69 1.23 -6.82
CA CYS A 334 -7.75 2.11 -6.37
C CYS A 334 -8.39 1.54 -5.11
N VAL A 335 -8.43 2.33 -4.05
CA VAL A 335 -9.28 2.12 -2.90
C VAL A 335 -10.42 3.14 -2.92
N MET A 336 -11.52 2.77 -2.32
CA MET A 336 -12.76 3.52 -2.14
C MET A 336 -12.78 4.97 -2.58
N GLY A 337 -13.51 5.23 -3.63
CA GLY A 337 -14.12 6.53 -3.87
C GLY A 337 -13.25 7.62 -4.50
N MET A 338 -11.98 7.38 -4.78
CA MET A 338 -11.03 8.41 -5.18
C MET A 338 -10.43 8.19 -6.58
N PRO A 339 -11.24 8.34 -7.63
CA PRO A 339 -10.89 7.93 -8.99
C PRO A 339 -9.92 8.84 -9.73
N ALA A 340 -9.75 10.07 -9.27
CA ALA A 340 -8.91 11.07 -9.93
C ALA A 340 -7.50 11.16 -9.33
N GLU A 341 -7.25 10.45 -8.25
CA GLU A 341 -5.97 10.47 -7.56
C GLU A 341 -4.87 9.80 -8.37
N VAL A 342 -3.68 10.34 -8.25
CA VAL A 342 -2.49 9.86 -8.95
C VAL A 342 -1.45 9.41 -7.94
N GLY A 343 -1.23 8.11 -7.83
CA GLY A 343 -0.09 7.60 -7.07
C GLY A 343 1.21 7.81 -7.85
N THR A 344 2.26 8.29 -7.20
CA THR A 344 3.58 8.47 -7.81
C THR A 344 4.56 7.41 -7.29
N LEU A 345 5.09 6.60 -8.20
CA LEU A 345 6.15 5.63 -7.91
C LEU A 345 7.45 6.07 -8.59
N ASP A 346 8.44 6.40 -7.79
CA ASP A 346 9.78 6.73 -8.27
C ASP A 346 10.76 5.62 -7.92
N ILE A 347 11.45 5.08 -8.92
CA ILE A 347 12.45 4.01 -8.81
C ILE A 347 13.73 4.54 -9.44
N LYS A 348 14.77 4.71 -8.64
CA LYS A 348 16.05 5.24 -9.10
C LYS A 348 17.24 4.47 -8.56
N ASP A 349 18.19 4.15 -9.44
CA ASP A 349 19.42 3.44 -9.09
C ASP A 349 19.18 2.12 -8.32
N CYS A 350 18.08 1.40 -8.64
CA CYS A 350 17.62 0.22 -7.91
C CYS A 350 17.90 -1.08 -8.65
N VAL A 351 18.04 -2.18 -7.87
CA VAL A 351 18.08 -3.55 -8.38
C VAL A 351 16.91 -4.35 -7.81
N ILE A 352 15.99 -4.78 -8.67
CA ILE A 352 14.69 -5.35 -8.27
C ILE A 352 14.49 -6.71 -8.92
N ASN A 353 14.13 -7.71 -8.10
CA ASN A 353 13.68 -9.03 -8.54
C ASN A 353 12.28 -9.32 -8.00
N SER A 354 11.28 -9.43 -8.86
CA SER A 354 9.90 -9.72 -8.49
C SER A 354 9.46 -11.10 -8.98
N GLY A 355 8.76 -11.84 -8.12
CA GLY A 355 8.26 -13.20 -8.43
C GLY A 355 7.04 -13.22 -9.36
N LYS A 356 6.42 -12.09 -9.63
CA LYS A 356 5.33 -11.91 -10.64
C LYS A 356 5.64 -10.71 -11.53
N ASP A 357 4.60 -9.97 -11.98
CA ASP A 357 4.78 -8.69 -12.65
C ASP A 357 5.60 -7.75 -11.74
N ALA A 358 6.50 -6.95 -12.30
CA ALA A 358 7.22 -6.00 -11.45
C ALA A 358 6.26 -4.95 -10.88
N ILE A 359 5.42 -4.35 -11.72
CA ILE A 359 4.48 -3.31 -11.31
C ILE A 359 3.06 -3.68 -11.77
N SER A 360 2.14 -3.84 -10.82
CA SER A 360 0.71 -4.07 -11.07
C SER A 360 -0.08 -2.80 -10.78
N VAL A 361 -0.86 -2.33 -11.77
CA VAL A 361 -1.74 -1.16 -11.62
C VAL A 361 -3.18 -1.60 -11.79
N ARG A 362 -4.02 -1.41 -10.77
CA ARG A 362 -5.41 -1.89 -10.78
C ARG A 362 -6.38 -0.72 -10.63
N SER A 363 -6.97 -0.27 -11.74
CA SER A 363 -7.97 0.81 -11.80
C SER A 363 -7.55 2.10 -11.08
N GLN A 364 -6.25 2.41 -11.06
CA GLN A 364 -5.69 3.59 -10.43
C GLN A 364 -4.95 4.46 -11.48
N ASN A 365 -4.97 5.78 -11.31
CA ASN A 365 -4.09 6.67 -12.04
C ASN A 365 -2.69 6.57 -11.42
N ALA A 366 -1.66 6.56 -12.25
CA ALA A 366 -0.30 6.40 -11.77
C ALA A 366 0.71 7.20 -12.59
N LEU A 367 1.68 7.76 -11.91
CA LEU A 367 2.94 8.22 -12.48
C LEU A 367 4.05 7.27 -12.01
N ILE A 368 4.66 6.58 -12.93
CA ILE A 368 5.72 5.60 -12.67
C ILE A 368 6.97 6.10 -13.36
N ASN A 369 7.99 6.42 -12.60
CA ASN A 369 9.29 6.83 -13.09
C ASN A 369 10.34 5.77 -12.74
N ILE A 370 11.06 5.28 -13.74
CA ILE A 370 12.14 4.32 -13.60
C ILE A 370 13.38 4.96 -14.19
N GLU A 371 14.40 5.16 -13.38
CA GLU A 371 15.67 5.80 -13.78
C GLU A 371 16.86 4.94 -13.36
N SER A 372 17.78 4.69 -14.25
CA SER A 372 19.08 4.02 -13.99
C SER A 372 18.93 2.72 -13.17
N SER A 373 17.90 1.93 -13.44
CA SER A 373 17.53 0.79 -12.60
C SER A 373 17.50 -0.52 -13.39
N ASP A 374 17.74 -1.63 -12.68
CA ASP A 374 17.67 -3.00 -13.19
C ASP A 374 16.47 -3.72 -12.55
N ILE A 375 15.53 -4.17 -13.38
CA ILE A 375 14.28 -4.78 -12.92
C ILE A 375 14.04 -6.09 -13.65
N ILE A 376 13.97 -7.17 -12.88
CA ILE A 376 13.63 -8.50 -13.36
C ILE A 376 12.28 -8.92 -12.80
N ALA A 377 11.37 -9.31 -13.68
CA ALA A 377 10.08 -9.91 -13.34
C ALA A 377 10.05 -11.39 -13.80
N ASP A 378 9.84 -12.31 -12.87
CA ASP A 378 9.91 -13.76 -13.17
C ASP A 378 8.97 -14.23 -14.29
N ASN A 379 7.81 -13.57 -14.42
CA ASN A 379 6.85 -13.85 -15.49
C ASN A 379 7.09 -13.03 -16.78
N GLY A 380 8.14 -12.21 -16.81
CA GLY A 380 8.50 -11.38 -17.96
C GLY A 380 7.57 -10.18 -18.20
N VAL A 381 6.84 -9.69 -17.19
CA VAL A 381 5.95 -8.53 -17.30
C VAL A 381 6.47 -7.38 -16.40
N LEU A 382 6.90 -6.30 -17.04
CA LEU A 382 7.42 -5.13 -16.33
C LEU A 382 6.28 -4.29 -15.72
N VAL A 383 5.25 -3.96 -16.50
CA VAL A 383 4.08 -3.20 -16.03
C VAL A 383 2.81 -3.84 -16.55
N HIS A 384 1.88 -4.11 -15.66
CA HIS A 384 0.56 -4.65 -16.00
C HIS A 384 -0.56 -3.80 -15.43
N SER A 385 -1.37 -3.22 -16.31
CA SER A 385 -2.55 -2.45 -15.92
C SER A 385 -3.82 -3.22 -16.25
N ILE A 386 -4.61 -3.49 -15.23
CA ILE A 386 -5.88 -4.23 -15.31
C ILE A 386 -7.00 -3.53 -14.55
N VAL A 387 -8.23 -3.92 -14.84
CA VAL A 387 -9.39 -3.50 -14.04
C VAL A 387 -9.33 -4.13 -12.66
N ASN A 388 -9.52 -3.34 -11.62
CA ASN A 388 -9.62 -3.83 -10.26
C ASN A 388 -10.89 -4.68 -10.09
N THR A 389 -10.73 -5.91 -9.66
CA THR A 389 -11.83 -6.86 -9.41
C THR A 389 -12.30 -6.85 -7.95
N ASP A 390 -11.65 -6.11 -7.07
CA ASP A 390 -12.11 -5.95 -5.70
C ASP A 390 -13.52 -5.32 -5.69
N PRO A 391 -14.53 -5.98 -5.09
CA PRO A 391 -15.88 -5.44 -5.01
C PRO A 391 -15.98 -4.14 -4.20
N ASN A 392 -14.99 -3.86 -3.35
CA ASN A 392 -14.91 -2.65 -2.53
C ASN A 392 -14.14 -1.52 -3.23
N ALA A 393 -13.43 -1.81 -4.32
CA ALA A 393 -12.75 -0.78 -5.09
C ALA A 393 -13.76 0.12 -5.79
N THR A 394 -13.53 1.41 -5.78
CA THR A 394 -14.32 2.33 -6.57
C THR A 394 -14.02 2.13 -8.04
N LYS A 395 -15.04 1.77 -8.78
CA LYS A 395 -14.99 1.73 -10.23
C LYS A 395 -15.29 3.12 -10.76
N THR A 396 -14.27 3.79 -11.26
CA THR A 396 -14.46 5.05 -11.95
C THR A 396 -15.03 4.81 -13.32
N GLY A 397 -16.29 5.15 -13.48
CA GLY A 397 -16.91 5.10 -14.79
C GLY A 397 -16.45 6.23 -15.69
N GLY A 398 -15.92 5.93 -16.86
CA GLY A 398 -16.12 6.62 -18.12
C GLY A 398 -15.70 8.09 -18.24
N LYS A 399 -14.91 8.67 -17.35
CA LYS A 399 -14.32 10.00 -17.55
C LYS A 399 -12.84 9.86 -17.87
N ARG A 400 -12.37 10.65 -18.84
CA ARG A 400 -10.96 10.78 -19.10
C ARG A 400 -10.30 11.34 -17.84
N VAL A 401 -9.39 10.57 -17.26
CA VAL A 401 -8.63 10.87 -16.07
C VAL A 401 -7.15 10.94 -16.45
N TYR A 402 -6.29 11.30 -15.53
CA TYR A 402 -4.83 11.38 -15.75
C TYR A 402 -4.28 10.14 -16.46
N GLY A 403 -4.79 8.96 -16.12
CA GLY A 403 -4.36 7.67 -16.66
C GLY A 403 -3.05 7.19 -16.03
N ILE A 404 -2.30 6.42 -16.81
CA ILE A 404 -1.04 5.81 -16.35
C ILE A 404 0.09 6.39 -17.20
N ARG A 405 1.13 6.88 -16.56
CA ARG A 405 2.36 7.37 -17.18
C ARG A 405 3.51 6.52 -16.72
N VAL A 406 4.21 5.90 -17.66
CA VAL A 406 5.40 5.09 -17.41
C VAL A 406 6.56 5.77 -18.12
N ASN A 407 7.45 6.37 -17.36
CA ASN A 407 8.66 7.01 -17.86
C ASN A 407 9.86 6.12 -17.51
N ILE A 408 10.61 5.72 -18.52
CA ILE A 408 11.83 4.91 -18.38
C ILE A 408 12.97 5.77 -18.89
N THR A 409 13.95 6.05 -18.04
CA THR A 409 15.07 6.94 -18.34
C THR A 409 16.39 6.24 -18.01
N ASP A 410 17.37 6.35 -18.88
CA ASP A 410 18.74 5.82 -18.69
C ASP A 410 18.79 4.38 -18.19
N SER A 411 17.88 3.52 -18.69
CA SER A 411 17.71 2.13 -18.25
C SER A 411 17.62 1.17 -19.44
N GLU A 412 18.17 -0.04 -19.26
CA GLU A 412 17.98 -1.15 -20.20
C GLU A 412 17.12 -2.22 -19.55
N LEU A 413 15.84 -2.32 -19.94
CA LEU A 413 14.85 -3.18 -19.28
C LEU A 413 14.33 -4.27 -20.19
N GLU A 414 14.09 -5.44 -19.60
CA GLU A 414 13.40 -6.55 -20.23
C GLU A 414 12.05 -6.81 -19.57
N GLY A 415 11.00 -6.98 -20.36
CA GLY A 415 9.66 -7.31 -19.90
C GLY A 415 8.56 -6.62 -20.69
N ALA A 416 7.39 -7.24 -20.68
CA ALA A 416 6.23 -6.72 -21.38
C ALA A 416 5.57 -5.56 -20.60
N ILE A 417 4.99 -4.62 -21.34
CA ILE A 417 4.08 -3.60 -20.80
C ILE A 417 2.69 -3.88 -21.35
N LEU A 418 1.77 -4.25 -20.46
CA LEU A 418 0.43 -4.70 -20.81
C LEU A 418 -0.62 -3.76 -20.22
N HIS A 419 -1.48 -3.22 -21.06
CA HIS A 419 -2.56 -2.35 -20.65
C HIS A 419 -3.90 -2.94 -21.06
N GLU A 420 -4.68 -3.37 -20.06
CA GLU A 420 -5.98 -4.03 -20.21
C GLU A 420 -7.11 -3.30 -19.46
N ASP A 421 -6.86 -2.10 -18.92
CA ASP A 421 -7.87 -1.25 -18.30
C ASP A 421 -8.48 -0.28 -19.33
N PRO A 422 -9.70 -0.52 -19.84
CA PRO A 422 -10.30 0.27 -20.89
C PRO A 422 -10.76 1.67 -20.42
N ASP A 423 -10.80 1.89 -19.10
CA ASP A 423 -11.27 3.17 -18.53
C ASP A 423 -10.13 4.20 -18.40
N ARG A 424 -8.90 3.81 -18.73
CA ARG A 424 -7.70 4.64 -18.64
C ARG A 424 -6.90 4.59 -19.91
N GLU A 425 -6.03 5.57 -20.09
CA GLU A 425 -4.98 5.56 -21.11
C GLU A 425 -3.63 5.29 -20.43
N MET A 426 -2.79 4.48 -21.07
CA MET A 426 -1.41 4.30 -20.66
C MET A 426 -0.49 4.95 -21.68
N VAL A 427 0.46 5.76 -21.21
CA VAL A 427 1.53 6.33 -22.02
C VAL A 427 2.87 5.84 -21.50
N VAL A 428 3.64 5.24 -22.37
CA VAL A 428 5.02 4.79 -22.13
C VAL A 428 5.96 5.76 -22.83
N THR A 429 6.88 6.32 -22.09
CA THR A 429 7.92 7.21 -22.63
C THR A 429 9.29 6.63 -22.31
N LEU A 430 10.08 6.39 -23.33
CA LEU A 430 11.48 6.02 -23.18
C LEU A 430 12.34 7.27 -23.43
N ASN A 431 13.28 7.56 -22.52
CA ASN A 431 14.22 8.67 -22.60
C ASN A 431 15.64 8.13 -22.49
N ASP A 432 16.37 8.08 -23.58
CA ASP A 432 17.72 7.48 -23.66
C ASP A 432 17.77 6.07 -23.03
N ALA A 433 16.74 5.26 -23.29
CA ALA A 433 16.50 3.97 -22.67
C ALA A 433 16.21 2.86 -23.70
N ALA A 434 16.49 1.62 -23.33
CA ALA A 434 16.18 0.44 -24.13
C ALA A 434 15.11 -0.43 -23.44
N LEU A 435 14.10 -0.85 -24.22
CA LEU A 435 13.09 -1.79 -23.75
C LEU A 435 13.04 -3.01 -24.69
N VAL A 436 13.20 -4.18 -24.12
CA VAL A 436 13.02 -5.47 -24.81
C VAL A 436 11.80 -6.17 -24.27
N GLY A 437 10.69 -6.12 -25.00
CA GLY A 437 9.41 -6.69 -24.55
C GLY A 437 8.23 -6.31 -25.43
N ALA A 438 7.13 -7.02 -25.29
CA ALA A 438 5.88 -6.67 -25.97
C ALA A 438 5.23 -5.45 -25.30
N ILE A 439 4.67 -4.54 -26.10
CA ILE A 439 3.80 -3.47 -25.60
C ILE A 439 2.41 -3.65 -26.20
N LYS A 440 1.38 -3.66 -25.34
CA LYS A 440 -0.01 -3.81 -25.78
C LYS A 440 -0.92 -2.75 -25.16
N GLY A 441 -1.74 -2.12 -26.01
CA GLY A 441 -2.79 -1.20 -25.60
C GLY A 441 -2.32 0.19 -25.14
N ALA A 442 -1.04 0.52 -25.30
CA ALA A 442 -0.46 1.76 -24.81
C ALA A 442 -0.07 2.74 -25.93
N TYR A 443 0.01 4.00 -25.59
CA TYR A 443 0.73 5.01 -26.38
C TYR A 443 2.23 4.89 -26.09
N ILE A 444 3.09 5.10 -27.10
CA ILE A 444 4.54 5.08 -26.95
C ILE A 444 5.21 6.30 -27.55
N ALA A 445 6.14 6.89 -26.80
CA ALA A 445 7.06 7.92 -27.26
C ALA A 445 8.50 7.42 -27.05
N LEU A 446 9.37 7.60 -28.07
CA LEU A 446 10.79 7.26 -28.03
C LEU A 446 11.60 8.55 -28.19
N ASN A 447 12.29 8.96 -27.15
CA ASN A 447 13.07 10.19 -27.10
C ASN A 447 14.57 9.87 -27.05
N GLY A 448 15.37 10.75 -27.65
CA GLY A 448 16.83 10.59 -27.65
C GLY A 448 17.28 9.34 -28.41
N GLU A 449 18.20 8.60 -27.83
CA GLU A 449 18.74 7.36 -28.39
C GLU A 449 17.93 6.10 -27.98
N SER A 450 16.69 6.29 -27.51
CA SER A 450 15.85 5.18 -27.05
C SER A 450 15.55 4.16 -28.13
N THR A 451 15.48 2.89 -27.72
CA THR A 451 15.13 1.77 -28.61
C THR A 451 14.04 0.88 -27.98
N TRP A 452 13.20 0.32 -28.84
CA TRP A 452 12.21 -0.69 -28.43
C TRP A 452 12.29 -1.90 -29.34
N THR A 453 12.59 -3.07 -28.74
CA THR A 453 12.56 -4.36 -29.43
C THR A 453 11.36 -5.18 -28.93
N ALA A 454 10.34 -5.34 -29.78
CA ALA A 454 9.18 -6.17 -29.45
C ALA A 454 9.52 -7.66 -29.50
N THR A 455 9.34 -8.38 -28.41
CA THR A 455 9.60 -9.83 -28.35
C THR A 455 8.40 -10.68 -28.73
N ASN A 456 7.21 -10.09 -28.78
CA ASN A 456 5.95 -10.75 -29.14
C ASN A 456 5.01 -9.77 -29.83
N GLN A 457 3.87 -10.28 -30.35
CA GLN A 457 2.85 -9.45 -30.99
C GLN A 457 2.51 -8.23 -30.13
N SER A 458 2.61 -7.05 -30.71
CA SER A 458 2.45 -5.79 -30.02
C SER A 458 1.43 -4.88 -30.72
N SER A 459 0.76 -4.03 -29.93
CA SER A 459 -0.21 -3.05 -30.43
C SER A 459 -0.07 -1.74 -29.69
N VAL A 460 0.28 -0.68 -30.41
CA VAL A 460 0.60 0.63 -29.80
C VAL A 460 0.00 1.78 -30.62
N THR A 461 -0.01 2.96 -30.00
CA THR A 461 -0.19 4.23 -30.71
C THR A 461 1.11 5.03 -30.58
N ILE A 462 1.74 5.41 -31.68
CA ILE A 462 3.00 6.16 -31.68
C ILE A 462 2.70 7.67 -31.51
N ILE A 463 3.37 8.29 -30.55
CA ILE A 463 3.32 9.73 -30.27
C ILE A 463 4.58 10.39 -30.82
N GLY A 464 4.41 11.55 -31.44
CA GLY A 464 5.54 12.35 -31.92
C GLY A 464 6.17 11.76 -33.20
N GLU A 465 7.45 12.03 -33.38
CA GLU A 465 8.23 11.54 -34.53
C GLU A 465 9.25 10.51 -34.04
N VAL A 466 9.24 9.32 -34.63
CA VAL A 466 10.12 8.20 -34.24
C VAL A 466 10.93 7.77 -35.46
N ASP A 467 12.23 7.57 -35.29
CA ASP A 467 13.06 6.95 -36.31
C ASP A 467 12.80 5.44 -36.38
N MET A 468 12.66 4.91 -37.60
CA MET A 468 12.32 3.48 -37.78
C MET A 468 13.37 2.55 -37.18
N GLU A 469 14.60 3.02 -37.08
CA GLU A 469 15.73 2.27 -36.48
C GLU A 469 15.62 2.14 -34.95
N GLN A 470 14.76 2.94 -34.31
CA GLN A 470 14.46 2.83 -32.87
C GLN A 470 13.49 1.69 -32.54
N ILE A 471 12.86 1.08 -33.55
CA ILE A 471 11.89 0.00 -33.37
C ILE A 471 12.39 -1.25 -34.09
N ASP A 472 12.44 -2.37 -33.36
CA ASP A 472 12.78 -3.68 -33.94
C ASP A 472 11.88 -4.82 -33.43
N ALA A 473 11.89 -5.92 -34.17
CA ALA A 473 11.21 -7.14 -33.77
C ALA A 473 11.80 -8.33 -34.57
N PRO A 474 11.91 -9.53 -33.98
CA PRO A 474 12.40 -10.70 -34.67
C PRO A 474 11.38 -11.23 -35.71
N ALA A 475 11.86 -12.06 -36.64
CA ALA A 475 11.03 -12.70 -37.64
C ALA A 475 9.83 -13.46 -37.02
N GLY A 476 8.64 -13.22 -37.57
CA GLY A 476 7.39 -13.79 -37.07
C GLY A 476 6.65 -12.92 -36.03
N VAL A 477 7.29 -11.88 -35.53
CA VAL A 477 6.64 -10.88 -34.64
C VAL A 477 6.10 -9.71 -35.49
N THR A 478 4.88 -9.29 -35.19
CA THR A 478 4.24 -8.14 -35.82
C THR A 478 3.94 -7.07 -34.80
N ILE A 479 4.31 -5.84 -35.11
CA ILE A 479 3.93 -4.64 -34.38
C ILE A 479 2.84 -3.94 -35.19
N GLU A 480 1.64 -3.81 -34.63
CA GLU A 480 0.59 -2.96 -35.15
C GLU A 480 0.65 -1.60 -34.47
N ALA A 481 0.86 -0.53 -35.23
CA ALA A 481 1.02 0.81 -34.67
C ALA A 481 0.04 1.79 -35.35
N VAL A 482 -0.78 2.45 -34.55
CA VAL A 482 -1.60 3.59 -34.98
C VAL A 482 -0.70 4.85 -34.99
N CYS A 483 -0.72 5.57 -36.09
CA CYS A 483 0.10 6.78 -36.26
C CYS A 483 -0.50 7.71 -37.34
N GLY A 484 0.23 8.74 -37.76
CA GLY A 484 -0.20 9.68 -38.80
C GLY A 484 0.06 9.21 -40.25
N GLN A 485 0.35 7.94 -40.47
CA GLN A 485 0.64 7.37 -41.80
C GLN A 485 0.31 5.88 -41.91
N LYS A 486 0.16 5.38 -43.14
CA LYS A 486 -0.02 3.94 -43.43
C LYS A 486 1.22 3.34 -44.05
N GLY A 487 1.46 2.06 -43.76
CA GLY A 487 2.52 1.31 -44.39
C GLY A 487 2.74 -0.06 -43.75
N THR A 488 3.49 -0.90 -44.44
CA THR A 488 3.98 -2.16 -43.89
C THR A 488 5.46 -2.27 -44.22
N TYR A 489 6.25 -2.52 -43.18
CA TYR A 489 7.70 -2.50 -43.25
C TYR A 489 8.29 -3.76 -42.64
N THR A 490 9.38 -4.23 -43.19
CA THR A 490 10.19 -5.30 -42.57
C THR A 490 11.24 -4.61 -41.72
N LEU A 491 11.31 -4.96 -40.44
CA LEU A 491 12.27 -4.45 -39.48
C LEU A 491 13.63 -5.14 -39.61
N ALA A 492 14.65 -4.58 -38.94
CA ALA A 492 16.03 -5.03 -39.08
C ALA A 492 16.22 -6.51 -38.72
N SER A 493 15.57 -7.01 -37.67
CA SER A 493 15.60 -8.41 -37.23
C SER A 493 14.55 -9.31 -37.91
N GLY A 494 13.90 -8.81 -38.96
CA GLY A 494 12.98 -9.58 -39.80
C GLY A 494 11.51 -9.59 -39.37
N GLY A 495 11.17 -8.89 -38.32
CA GLY A 495 9.79 -8.67 -37.89
C GLY A 495 9.03 -7.72 -38.80
N THR A 496 7.73 -7.57 -38.59
CA THR A 496 6.85 -6.73 -39.41
C THR A 496 6.28 -5.58 -38.61
N LEU A 497 6.40 -4.35 -39.12
CA LEU A 497 5.74 -3.17 -38.59
C LEU A 497 4.59 -2.78 -39.53
N VAL A 498 3.37 -2.81 -39.03
CA VAL A 498 2.15 -2.41 -39.74
C VAL A 498 1.65 -1.08 -39.18
N LEU A 499 1.80 -0.01 -39.96
CA LEU A 499 1.31 1.33 -39.62
C LEU A 499 -0.12 1.49 -40.09
N LYS A 500 -0.99 1.97 -39.19
CA LYS A 500 -2.40 2.29 -39.43
C LYS A 500 -2.62 3.77 -39.17
N GLU A 501 -3.32 4.43 -40.04
CA GLU A 501 -3.69 5.84 -39.85
C GLU A 501 -4.73 5.98 -38.75
N ALA A 502 -4.54 6.97 -37.85
CA ALA A 502 -5.41 7.26 -36.71
C ALA A 502 -6.80 7.75 -37.13
#